data_656c31339d401d2b04faf4803d794d71
#
_entry.id   656c31339d401d2b04faf4803d794d71
#
_cell.length_a   1.000
_cell.length_b   1.000
_cell.length_c   1.000
_cell.angle_alpha   90.00
_cell.angle_beta   90.00
_cell.angle_gamma   90.00
#
_symmetry.space_group_name_H-M   'P 1'
#
loop_
_entity.id
_entity.type
_entity.pdbx_description
1 polymer ?
#
loop_
_entity_poly.entity_id
_entity_poly.type
_entity_poly.pdbx_seq_one_letter_code
_entity_poly.pdbx_strand_id
1 'polypeptide(L)'
;MLRRLILQGLLIWFVLAPNQSAQAHYAYSAACCNERDCAPVDDDDVVELPDNAGYKIKSVPSIIPRNHRWIQHPIDTQNHICRLANGNIRCVYPKANPF
;
A
#
# COMPACT_ATOMS: atom_id res chain seq x y z
N MET A 1 21.45 43.42 -4.12
CA MET A 1 22.40 42.38 -3.69
C MET A 1 21.85 41.49 -2.66
N LEU A 2 21.24 42.03 -1.67
CA LEU A 2 20.62 41.19 -0.66
C LEU A 2 19.53 40.33 -1.25
N ARG A 3 18.87 40.83 -2.24
CA ARG A 3 17.78 40.10 -2.88
C ARG A 3 18.23 38.78 -3.47
N ARG A 4 19.42 38.78 -3.97
CA ARG A 4 19.93 37.56 -4.59
C ARG A 4 20.14 36.46 -3.59
N LEU A 5 20.59 36.81 -2.43
CA LEU A 5 20.79 35.82 -1.39
C LEU A 5 19.48 35.21 -0.96
N ILE A 6 18.46 36.01 -0.90
CA ILE A 6 17.14 35.54 -0.53
C ILE A 6 16.61 34.57 -1.56
N LEU A 7 16.82 34.88 -2.83
CA LEU A 7 16.38 33.97 -3.87
C LEU A 7 17.07 32.63 -3.80
N GLN A 8 18.32 32.65 -3.46
CA GLN A 8 19.04 31.40 -3.34
C GLN A 8 18.50 30.55 -2.20
N GLY A 9 18.12 31.19 -1.12
CA GLY A 9 17.52 30.47 -0.03
C GLY A 9 16.20 29.82 -0.44
N LEU A 10 15.43 30.48 -1.25
CA LEU A 10 14.19 29.91 -1.73
C LEU A 10 14.42 28.71 -2.60
N LEU A 11 15.43 28.74 -3.41
CA LEU A 11 15.74 27.58 -4.24
C LEU A 11 16.06 26.35 -3.43
N ILE A 12 16.74 26.55 -2.32
CA ILE A 12 17.07 25.44 -1.44
C ILE A 12 15.83 24.80 -0.89
N TRP A 13 14.80 25.56 -0.64
CA TRP A 13 13.55 25.03 -0.17
C TRP A 13 12.97 24.03 -1.14
N PHE A 14 13.04 24.31 -2.41
CA PHE A 14 12.50 23.37 -3.39
C PHE A 14 13.25 22.07 -3.43
N VAL A 15 14.51 22.09 -3.08
CA VAL A 15 15.30 20.87 -3.08
C VAL A 15 14.79 19.90 -2.03
N LEU A 16 14.16 20.40 -1.00
CA LEU A 16 13.65 19.55 0.06
C LEU A 16 12.31 18.95 -0.27
N ALA A 17 11.70 19.35 -1.38
CA ALA A 17 10.39 18.86 -1.74
C ALA A 17 10.34 17.40 -2.14
N PRO A 18 11.37 16.80 -2.72
CA PRO A 18 11.26 15.44 -3.25
C PRO A 18 11.36 14.34 -2.23
N ASN A 19 10.75 14.46 -1.11
CA ASN A 19 10.76 13.39 -0.12
C ASN A 19 9.55 12.49 -0.23
N GLN A 20 8.79 12.65 -1.27
CA GLN A 20 7.54 11.94 -1.39
C GLN A 20 7.70 10.46 -1.65
N SER A 21 8.82 10.08 -2.21
CA SER A 21 9.05 8.68 -2.48
C SER A 21 9.08 7.85 -1.19
N ALA A 22 9.47 8.45 -0.09
CA ALA A 22 9.48 7.74 1.18
C ALA A 22 8.07 7.40 1.65
N GLN A 23 7.09 8.15 1.22
CA GLN A 23 5.72 7.89 1.63
C GLN A 23 5.12 6.67 0.98
N ALA A 24 5.68 6.22 -0.11
CA ALA A 24 5.21 5.01 -0.75
C ALA A 24 5.32 3.81 0.19
N HIS A 25 6.25 3.86 1.11
CA HIS A 25 6.46 2.78 2.07
C HIS A 25 5.74 3.01 3.38
N TYR A 26 5.18 4.18 3.55
CA TYR A 26 4.60 4.57 4.82
C TYR A 26 3.43 3.67 5.22
N ALA A 27 2.60 3.34 4.28
CA ALA A 27 1.37 2.62 4.56
C ALA A 27 1.56 1.12 4.68
N TYR A 28 2.64 0.58 4.16
CA TYR A 28 2.85 -0.86 4.13
C TYR A 28 3.87 -1.27 5.17
N SER A 29 3.71 -2.47 5.73
CA SER A 29 4.68 -2.97 6.70
C SER A 29 6.01 -3.24 6.00
N ALA A 30 7.09 -3.24 6.78
CA ALA A 30 8.41 -3.48 6.22
C ALA A 30 8.50 -4.85 5.56
N ALA A 31 7.84 -5.85 6.12
CA ALA A 31 7.86 -7.19 5.56
C ALA A 31 7.20 -7.24 4.19
N CYS A 32 6.22 -6.39 3.94
CA CYS A 32 5.53 -6.34 2.65
C CYS A 32 6.21 -5.40 1.68
N CYS A 33 6.85 -4.37 2.17
CA CYS A 33 7.43 -3.31 1.38
C CYS A 33 8.73 -3.67 0.70
N ASN A 34 9.31 -4.78 1.04
CA ASN A 34 10.55 -5.22 0.41
C ASN A 34 10.41 -5.40 -1.08
N GLU A 35 9.25 -5.82 -1.50
CA GLU A 35 8.94 -5.96 -2.91
C GLU A 35 8.26 -4.68 -3.32
N ARG A 36 8.67 -4.07 -4.33
CA ARG A 36 8.15 -2.78 -4.74
C ARG A 36 6.78 -2.86 -5.41
N ASP A 37 6.14 -4.00 -5.34
CA ASP A 37 4.91 -4.25 -6.08
C ASP A 37 3.67 -4.17 -5.21
N CYS A 38 3.65 -3.27 -4.24
CA CYS A 38 2.44 -2.96 -3.50
C CYS A 38 1.66 -1.89 -4.23
N ALA A 39 0.37 -2.11 -4.41
CA ALA A 39 -0.47 -1.14 -5.11
C ALA A 39 -1.93 -1.33 -4.71
N PRO A 40 -2.73 -0.25 -4.80
CA PRO A 40 -4.17 -0.39 -4.68
C PRO A 40 -4.71 -1.25 -5.81
N VAL A 41 -5.74 -2.02 -5.51
CA VAL A 41 -6.42 -2.83 -6.50
C VAL A 41 -7.92 -2.57 -6.41
N ASP A 42 -8.66 -3.10 -7.38
CA ASP A 42 -10.09 -2.86 -7.45
C ASP A 42 -10.84 -3.59 -6.34
N ASP A 43 -12.06 -3.14 -6.09
CA ASP A 43 -12.88 -3.74 -5.03
C ASP A 43 -13.14 -5.22 -5.27
N ASP A 44 -13.28 -5.64 -6.52
CA ASP A 44 -13.54 -7.02 -6.82
C ASP A 44 -12.29 -7.90 -6.84
N ASP A 45 -11.12 -7.31 -6.69
CA ASP A 45 -9.90 -8.11 -6.57
C ASP A 45 -9.77 -8.78 -5.22
N VAL A 46 -10.35 -8.19 -4.18
CA VAL A 46 -10.36 -8.76 -2.84
C VAL A 46 -11.75 -8.55 -2.27
N VAL A 47 -12.48 -9.61 -2.07
CA VAL A 47 -13.85 -9.55 -1.58
C VAL A 47 -13.92 -10.22 -0.23
N GLU A 48 -14.38 -9.48 0.77
CA GLU A 48 -14.62 -10.05 2.08
C GLU A 48 -15.91 -10.86 2.04
N LEU A 49 -15.83 -12.09 2.54
CA LEU A 49 -16.98 -12.99 2.53
C LEU A 49 -17.77 -12.84 3.82
N PRO A 50 -19.08 -13.14 3.78
CA PRO A 50 -19.90 -13.02 4.98
C PRO A 50 -19.51 -14.03 6.05
N ASP A 51 -19.95 -13.75 7.27
CA ASP A 51 -19.78 -14.65 8.42
C ASP A 51 -18.33 -14.92 8.75
N ASN A 52 -17.46 -13.94 8.49
CA ASN A 52 -16.04 -14.05 8.75
C ASN A 52 -15.37 -15.24 8.06
N ALA A 53 -15.91 -15.64 6.94
CA ALA A 53 -15.39 -16.80 6.21
C ALA A 53 -13.99 -16.53 5.62
N GLY A 54 -13.65 -15.25 5.42
CA GLY A 54 -12.35 -14.91 4.86
C GLY A 54 -12.49 -14.05 3.63
N TYR A 55 -11.57 -14.22 2.70
CA TYR A 55 -11.49 -13.37 1.51
C TYR A 55 -11.39 -14.20 0.26
N LYS A 56 -12.06 -13.73 -0.76
CA LYS A 56 -11.89 -14.25 -2.12
C LYS A 56 -11.00 -13.31 -2.88
N ILE A 57 -9.90 -13.81 -3.37
CA ILE A 57 -8.93 -13.01 -4.11
C ILE A 57 -8.96 -13.47 -5.55
N LYS A 58 -9.04 -12.51 -6.46
CA LYS A 58 -9.35 -12.77 -7.86
C LYS A 58 -8.46 -13.82 -8.51
N SER A 59 -7.18 -13.78 -8.21
CA SER A 59 -6.22 -14.68 -8.84
C SER A 59 -5.97 -15.96 -8.04
N VAL A 60 -6.71 -16.16 -6.96
CA VAL A 60 -6.50 -17.29 -6.06
C VAL A 60 -7.75 -18.14 -6.04
N PRO A 61 -7.64 -19.43 -6.36
CA PRO A 61 -8.83 -20.29 -6.45
C PRO A 61 -9.47 -20.62 -5.12
N SER A 62 -8.73 -20.55 -4.02
CA SER A 62 -9.23 -20.92 -2.71
C SER A 62 -9.63 -19.69 -1.91
N ILE A 63 -10.54 -19.87 -0.98
CA ILE A 63 -10.88 -18.84 -0.01
C ILE A 63 -9.69 -18.70 0.96
N ILE A 64 -9.31 -17.46 1.25
CA ILE A 64 -8.19 -17.18 2.14
C ILE A 64 -8.75 -16.84 3.51
N PRO A 65 -8.43 -17.61 4.55
CA PRO A 65 -8.95 -17.32 5.88
C PRO A 65 -8.49 -15.95 6.39
N ARG A 66 -9.28 -15.37 7.28
CA ARG A 66 -8.95 -14.07 7.83
C ARG A 66 -7.62 -14.03 8.57
N ASN A 67 -7.20 -15.14 9.11
CA ASN A 67 -5.92 -15.23 9.85
C ASN A 67 -4.78 -15.73 8.98
N HIS A 68 -4.96 -15.79 7.68
CA HIS A 68 -3.89 -16.21 6.80
C HIS A 68 -2.74 -15.20 6.87
N ARG A 69 -1.52 -15.69 6.71
CA ARG A 69 -0.32 -14.87 6.85
C ARG A 69 -0.26 -13.70 5.85
N TRP A 70 -0.96 -13.79 4.73
CA TRP A 70 -1.00 -12.70 3.76
C TRP A 70 -1.80 -11.51 4.27
N ILE A 71 -2.77 -11.75 5.13
CA ILE A 71 -3.77 -10.75 5.48
C ILE A 71 -3.21 -9.78 6.50
N GLN A 72 -3.24 -8.51 6.17
CA GLN A 72 -2.74 -7.42 7.00
C GLN A 72 -3.92 -6.56 7.47
N HIS A 73 -3.65 -5.68 8.40
CA HIS A 73 -4.66 -4.72 8.82
C HIS A 73 -4.94 -3.72 7.71
N PRO A 74 -6.19 -3.28 7.56
CA PRO A 74 -6.50 -2.27 6.56
C PRO A 74 -5.70 -0.98 6.79
N ILE A 75 -5.37 -0.31 5.70
CA ILE A 75 -4.67 0.97 5.78
C ILE A 75 -5.53 2.12 5.30
N ASP A 76 -6.50 1.85 4.45
CA ASP A 76 -7.45 2.87 3.98
C ASP A 76 -8.69 2.17 3.43
N THR A 77 -9.47 2.88 2.66
CA THR A 77 -10.72 2.34 2.11
C THR A 77 -10.55 1.61 0.79
N GLN A 78 -9.32 1.35 0.40
CA GLN A 78 -9.02 0.57 -0.79
C GLN A 78 -8.34 -0.73 -0.42
N ASN A 79 -8.53 -1.75 -1.24
CA ASN A 79 -7.73 -2.97 -1.14
C ASN A 79 -6.35 -2.71 -1.71
N HIS A 80 -5.33 -3.34 -1.12
CA HIS A 80 -3.97 -3.27 -1.64
C HIS A 80 -3.38 -4.66 -1.65
N ILE A 81 -2.60 -4.96 -2.66
CA ILE A 81 -1.90 -6.23 -2.77
C ILE A 81 -0.42 -5.96 -3.02
N CYS A 82 0.41 -6.64 -2.26
CA CYS A 82 1.86 -6.64 -2.46
C CYS A 82 2.26 -7.98 -3.05
N ARG A 83 3.03 -7.96 -4.12
CA ARG A 83 3.44 -9.17 -4.82
C ARG A 83 4.94 -9.33 -4.79
N LEU A 84 5.38 -10.56 -4.89
CA LEU A 84 6.78 -10.88 -5.12
C LEU A 84 7.14 -10.59 -6.57
N ALA A 85 8.43 -10.59 -6.85
CA ALA A 85 8.91 -10.34 -8.21
C ALA A 85 8.33 -11.32 -9.22
N ASN A 86 8.03 -12.54 -8.79
CA ASN A 86 7.45 -13.56 -9.66
C ASN A 86 5.93 -13.45 -9.79
N GLY A 87 5.32 -12.42 -9.18
CA GLY A 87 3.89 -12.21 -9.26
C GLY A 87 3.07 -12.85 -8.16
N ASN A 88 3.67 -13.69 -7.36
CA ASN A 88 2.94 -14.31 -6.25
C ASN A 88 2.59 -13.29 -5.19
N ILE A 89 1.50 -13.54 -4.50
CA ILE A 89 1.05 -12.63 -3.44
C ILE A 89 1.94 -12.78 -2.22
N ARG A 90 2.32 -11.64 -1.67
CA ARG A 90 3.06 -11.60 -0.41
C ARG A 90 2.18 -11.07 0.72
N CYS A 91 1.45 -9.99 0.49
CA CYS A 91 0.59 -9.38 1.47
C CYS A 91 -0.67 -8.88 0.83
N VAL A 92 -1.77 -8.91 1.58
CA VAL A 92 -3.05 -8.37 1.16
C VAL A 92 -3.56 -7.45 2.27
N TYR A 93 -3.86 -6.22 1.92
CA TYR A 93 -4.44 -5.24 2.82
C TYR A 93 -5.90 -5.05 2.40
N PRO A 94 -6.84 -5.72 3.05
CA PRO A 94 -8.24 -5.51 2.69
C PRO A 94 -8.66 -4.10 3.02
N LYS A 95 -9.61 -3.58 2.28
CA LYS A 95 -10.08 -2.22 2.54
C LYS A 95 -10.75 -2.13 3.91
N ALA A 96 -10.61 -0.97 4.54
CA ALA A 96 -11.26 -0.71 5.81
C ALA A 96 -12.75 -0.57 5.58
N ASN A 97 -13.52 -1.11 6.53
CA ASN A 97 -14.95 -0.91 6.53
C ASN A 97 -15.23 0.54 6.93
N PRO A 98 -16.02 1.29 6.16
CA PRO A 98 -16.28 2.69 6.51
C PRO A 98 -17.11 2.86 7.77
N PHE A 99 -17.63 1.81 8.34
CA PHE A 99 -18.43 1.94 9.58
C PHE A 99 -17.67 1.45 10.78
#